data_783d9e53de2051cecd76c1c44fbf2b64
#
_entry.id   783d9e53de2051cecd76c1c44fbf2b64
#
_cell.length_a   1.000
_cell.length_b   1.000
_cell.length_c   1.000
_cell.angle_alpha   90.00
_cell.angle_beta   90.00
_cell.angle_gamma   90.00
#
_symmetry.space_group_name_H-M   'P 1'
#
loop_
_entity.id
_entity.type
_entity.pdbx_description
1 polymer ?
#
loop_
_entity_poly.entity_id
_entity_poly.type
_entity_poly.pdbx_seq_one_letter_code
_entity_poly.pdbx_strand_id
1 'polypeptide(L)'
;MSLQTEFRNILEKIKKDHGTHTKIAVVGQPGAGKSSIINALIGHKVARTGQRTDITRKGVRYRYEFLEIVDLPGYGTTMFRLSEWKEKFKIHQYDIVFFVFSGKLTKDDCDLFESIADYNKSGHRRPLLLIRNHCSDLASNEDKEAIRRDIYTKLPEGLVGELYFVDCRYQNGIDKVRNEILNEKYKDIWKPRIINEFNKAKNVHYSIRTSKAKDTVSTYAKLAGANGVNPFFLC
;
A
#
# COMPACT_ATOMS: atom_id res chain seq x y z
N MET A 1 11.35 24.59 21.88
CA MET A 1 11.47 24.27 20.45
C MET A 1 10.29 24.92 19.74
N SER A 2 10.51 25.69 18.66
CA SER A 2 9.39 26.37 18.01
C SER A 2 8.49 25.36 17.28
N LEU A 3 7.20 25.70 17.12
CA LEU A 3 6.24 24.87 16.39
C LEU A 3 6.72 24.59 14.96
N GLN A 4 7.37 25.57 14.33
CA GLN A 4 7.94 25.44 13.00
C GLN A 4 9.07 24.41 12.94
N THR A 5 9.90 24.33 13.98
CA THR A 5 10.99 23.34 14.06
C THR A 5 10.44 21.92 14.24
N GLU A 6 9.44 21.73 15.10
CA GLU A 6 8.76 20.43 15.25
C GLU A 6 8.06 20.00 13.97
N PHE A 7 7.42 20.94 13.28
CA PHE A 7 6.76 20.70 12.00
C PHE A 7 7.74 20.25 10.91
N ARG A 8 8.90 20.91 10.83
CA ARG A 8 9.97 20.54 9.89
C ARG A 8 10.48 19.14 10.19
N ASN A 9 10.74 18.83 11.46
CA ASN A 9 11.21 17.52 11.87
C ASN A 9 10.21 16.39 11.55
N ILE A 10 8.91 16.65 11.73
CA ILE A 10 7.85 15.71 11.35
C ILE A 10 7.82 15.52 9.83
N LEU A 11 7.91 16.58 9.04
CA LEU A 11 7.98 16.49 7.58
C LEU A 11 9.20 15.70 7.10
N GLU A 12 10.37 15.97 7.67
CA GLU A 12 11.61 15.24 7.33
C GLU A 12 11.50 13.76 7.71
N LYS A 13 10.91 13.46 8.87
CA LYS A 13 10.65 12.07 9.29
C LYS A 13 9.67 11.38 8.33
N ILE A 14 8.55 12.02 7.98
CA ILE A 14 7.58 11.47 7.02
C ILE A 14 8.23 11.24 5.66
N LYS A 15 9.01 12.19 5.13
CA LYS A 15 9.76 12.04 3.88
C LYS A 15 10.75 10.88 3.94
N LYS A 16 11.45 10.74 5.06
CA LYS A 16 12.41 9.65 5.29
C LYS A 16 11.73 8.29 5.37
N ASP A 17 10.62 8.20 6.10
CA ASP A 17 9.89 6.95 6.35
C ASP A 17 9.06 6.52 5.11
N HIS A 18 8.49 7.46 4.38
CA HIS A 18 7.61 7.18 3.23
C HIS A 18 8.29 7.42 1.87
N GLY A 19 9.41 8.14 1.83
CA GLY A 19 10.12 8.50 0.61
C GLY A 19 9.33 9.43 -0.31
N THR A 20 9.91 9.73 -1.47
CA THR A 20 9.29 10.56 -2.53
C THR A 20 8.79 9.71 -3.71
N HIS A 21 8.70 8.39 -3.53
CA HIS A 21 8.32 7.46 -4.59
C HIS A 21 6.94 6.89 -4.31
N THR A 22 6.16 6.72 -5.36
CA THR A 22 4.91 5.94 -5.31
C THR A 22 5.25 4.47 -5.06
N LYS A 23 4.72 3.89 -3.98
CA LYS A 23 5.01 2.53 -3.55
C LYS A 23 4.01 1.54 -4.11
N ILE A 24 4.53 0.56 -4.84
CA ILE A 24 3.74 -0.52 -5.43
C ILE A 24 4.01 -1.82 -4.68
N ALA A 25 2.99 -2.46 -4.12
CA ALA A 25 3.10 -3.83 -3.63
C ALA A 25 2.81 -4.82 -4.76
N VAL A 26 3.73 -5.76 -5.01
CA VAL A 26 3.49 -6.88 -5.91
C VAL A 26 3.13 -8.09 -5.07
N VAL A 27 1.88 -8.52 -5.15
CA VAL A 27 1.28 -9.58 -4.32
C VAL A 27 0.73 -10.71 -5.19
N GLY A 28 0.48 -11.86 -4.59
CA GLY A 28 -0.09 -13.04 -5.26
C GLY A 28 0.57 -14.33 -4.77
N GLN A 29 0.03 -15.45 -5.19
CA GLN A 29 0.48 -16.78 -4.80
C GLN A 29 1.94 -17.06 -5.19
N PRO A 30 2.60 -18.03 -4.53
CA PRO A 30 3.89 -18.56 -4.99
C PRO A 30 3.76 -19.05 -6.44
N GLY A 31 4.81 -18.81 -7.24
CA GLY A 31 4.83 -19.25 -8.64
C GLY A 31 3.99 -18.41 -9.62
N ALA A 32 3.20 -17.43 -9.18
CA ALA A 32 2.40 -16.57 -10.04
C ALA A 32 3.22 -15.70 -11.01
N GLY A 33 4.53 -15.54 -10.75
CA GLY A 33 5.43 -14.77 -11.60
C GLY A 33 5.65 -13.33 -11.15
N LYS A 34 5.46 -13.01 -9.86
CA LYS A 34 5.67 -11.67 -9.28
C LYS A 34 7.04 -11.07 -9.64
N SER A 35 8.11 -11.78 -9.31
CA SER A 35 9.50 -11.36 -9.63
C SER A 35 9.73 -11.26 -11.15
N SER A 36 9.07 -12.12 -11.95
CA SER A 36 9.16 -12.06 -13.41
C SER A 36 8.49 -10.81 -13.97
N ILE A 37 7.33 -10.42 -13.44
CA ILE A 37 6.65 -9.16 -13.80
C ILE A 37 7.55 -7.97 -13.48
N ILE A 38 8.18 -7.94 -12.32
CA ILE A 38 9.11 -6.85 -11.94
C ILE A 38 10.26 -6.74 -12.94
N ASN A 39 10.89 -7.86 -13.27
CA ASN A 39 11.98 -7.89 -14.27
C ASN A 39 11.51 -7.41 -15.64
N ALA A 40 10.33 -7.85 -16.09
CA ALA A 40 9.77 -7.47 -17.37
C ALA A 40 9.42 -5.96 -17.42
N LEU A 41 8.88 -5.40 -16.34
CA LEU A 41 8.56 -3.97 -16.25
C LEU A 41 9.81 -3.10 -16.25
N ILE A 42 10.85 -3.49 -15.51
CA ILE A 42 12.13 -2.75 -15.43
C ILE A 42 12.96 -2.94 -16.71
N GLY A 43 12.75 -4.02 -17.44
CA GLY A 43 13.45 -4.32 -18.70
C GLY A 43 14.76 -5.08 -18.55
N HIS A 44 15.15 -5.41 -17.31
CA HIS A 44 16.35 -6.24 -17.04
C HIS A 44 16.19 -7.03 -15.73
N LYS A 45 17.04 -8.03 -15.52
CA LYS A 45 16.96 -8.93 -14.39
C LYS A 45 17.48 -8.26 -13.11
N VAL A 46 16.55 -7.79 -12.26
CA VAL A 46 16.84 -7.25 -10.92
C VAL A 46 16.32 -8.17 -9.81
N ALA A 47 15.18 -8.80 -10.01
CA ALA A 47 14.56 -9.71 -9.07
C ALA A 47 14.99 -11.16 -9.35
N ARG A 48 15.23 -11.93 -8.28
CA ARG A 48 15.54 -13.37 -8.40
C ARG A 48 14.29 -14.13 -8.84
N THR A 49 14.42 -14.88 -9.91
CA THR A 49 13.35 -15.76 -10.43
C THR A 49 13.81 -17.21 -10.36
N GLY A 50 12.90 -18.15 -10.18
CA GLY A 50 13.21 -19.59 -10.20
C GLY A 50 11.98 -20.43 -9.93
N GLN A 51 12.08 -21.75 -10.21
CA GLN A 51 11.00 -22.70 -10.01
C GLN A 51 10.89 -23.22 -8.56
N ARG A 52 11.82 -22.84 -7.67
CA ARG A 52 11.75 -23.24 -6.25
C ARG A 52 10.70 -22.40 -5.55
N THR A 53 9.87 -23.04 -4.73
CA THR A 53 8.95 -22.36 -3.82
C THR A 53 9.73 -21.51 -2.81
N ASP A 54 9.14 -20.36 -2.45
CA ASP A 54 9.65 -19.47 -1.37
C ASP A 54 11.04 -18.82 -1.59
N ILE A 55 11.34 -18.42 -2.83
CA ILE A 55 12.57 -17.67 -3.14
C ILE A 55 12.55 -16.31 -2.41
N THR A 56 11.40 -15.67 -2.33
CA THR A 56 11.23 -14.38 -1.66
C THR A 56 10.70 -14.58 -0.24
N ARG A 57 11.58 -14.47 0.76
CA ARG A 57 11.22 -14.62 2.20
C ARG A 57 10.95 -13.29 2.90
N LYS A 58 11.37 -12.18 2.30
CA LYS A 58 11.20 -10.80 2.81
C LYS A 58 10.80 -9.93 1.65
N GLY A 59 10.07 -8.86 1.92
CA GLY A 59 9.79 -7.85 0.91
C GLY A 59 11.10 -7.26 0.35
N VAL A 60 11.28 -7.33 -0.96
CA VAL A 60 12.47 -6.79 -1.65
C VAL A 60 12.04 -5.58 -2.47
N ARG A 61 12.79 -4.49 -2.34
CA ARG A 61 12.47 -3.20 -2.96
C ARG A 61 13.31 -2.96 -4.20
N TYR A 62 12.66 -2.48 -5.26
CA TYR A 62 13.28 -2.10 -6.53
C TYR A 62 12.82 -0.69 -6.88
N ARG A 63 13.75 0.16 -7.32
CA ARG A 63 13.44 1.51 -7.81
C ARG A 63 13.35 1.50 -9.31
N TYR A 64 12.32 2.13 -9.84
CA TYR A 64 12.09 2.31 -11.26
C TYR A 64 11.38 3.64 -11.49
N GLU A 65 12.07 4.59 -12.11
CA GLU A 65 11.59 5.97 -12.28
C GLU A 65 11.15 6.58 -10.94
N PHE A 66 9.93 7.08 -10.84
CA PHE A 66 9.33 7.62 -9.62
C PHE A 66 8.65 6.54 -8.75
N LEU A 67 8.87 5.28 -9.05
CA LEU A 67 8.23 4.14 -8.39
C LEU A 67 9.20 3.40 -7.47
N GLU A 68 8.69 2.94 -6.33
CA GLU A 68 9.31 1.92 -5.50
C GLU A 68 8.45 0.65 -5.57
N ILE A 69 8.91 -0.35 -6.32
CA ILE A 69 8.22 -1.62 -6.50
C ILE A 69 8.72 -2.60 -5.44
N VAL A 70 7.81 -3.19 -4.68
CA VAL A 70 8.13 -4.11 -3.59
C VAL A 70 7.61 -5.51 -3.92
N ASP A 71 8.53 -6.45 -4.16
CA ASP A 71 8.23 -7.87 -4.34
C ASP A 71 7.93 -8.49 -2.98
N LEU A 72 6.68 -8.84 -2.73
CA LEU A 72 6.26 -9.48 -1.49
C LEU A 72 6.25 -11.00 -1.63
N PRO A 73 6.59 -11.74 -0.54
CA PRO A 73 6.47 -13.20 -0.53
C PRO A 73 5.06 -13.66 -0.89
N GLY A 74 4.93 -14.83 -1.46
CA GLY A 74 3.62 -15.46 -1.66
C GLY A 74 2.99 -15.85 -0.31
N TYR A 75 1.67 -15.78 -0.25
CA TYR A 75 0.84 -16.23 0.89
C TYR A 75 0.19 -17.58 0.58
N GLY A 76 -0.54 -18.14 1.58
CA GLY A 76 -1.20 -19.45 1.44
C GLY A 76 -0.19 -20.61 1.43
N THR A 77 0.95 -20.43 2.11
CA THR A 77 2.01 -21.43 2.23
C THR A 77 2.19 -21.86 3.68
N THR A 78 2.96 -22.94 3.90
CA THR A 78 3.39 -23.33 5.25
C THR A 78 4.24 -22.26 5.94
N MET A 79 4.92 -21.41 5.16
CA MET A 79 5.75 -20.32 5.68
C MET A 79 4.94 -19.07 6.02
N PHE A 80 3.88 -18.77 5.25
CA PHE A 80 3.05 -17.59 5.41
C PHE A 80 1.58 -17.94 5.21
N ARG A 81 0.86 -18.19 6.30
CA ARG A 81 -0.61 -18.17 6.28
C ARG A 81 -1.06 -16.74 5.94
N LEU A 82 -2.18 -16.57 5.27
CA LEU A 82 -2.64 -15.25 4.82
C LEU A 82 -2.81 -14.27 5.99
N SER A 83 -3.30 -14.70 7.15
CA SER A 83 -3.45 -13.85 8.35
C SER A 83 -2.11 -13.26 8.81
N GLU A 84 -1.10 -14.12 9.02
CA GLU A 84 0.25 -13.72 9.42
C GLU A 84 0.91 -12.83 8.36
N TRP A 85 0.66 -13.15 7.09
CA TRP A 85 1.16 -12.38 5.96
C TRP A 85 0.59 -10.95 5.95
N LYS A 86 -0.73 -10.80 6.16
CA LYS A 86 -1.41 -9.49 6.23
C LYS A 86 -0.86 -8.61 7.35
N GLU A 87 -0.64 -9.19 8.53
CA GLU A 87 -0.05 -8.47 9.67
C GLU A 87 1.38 -8.03 9.41
N LYS A 88 2.19 -8.90 8.80
CA LYS A 88 3.61 -8.66 8.56
C LYS A 88 3.85 -7.63 7.46
N PHE A 89 3.13 -7.74 6.35
CA PHE A 89 3.41 -6.95 5.15
C PHE A 89 2.51 -5.73 4.99
N LYS A 90 1.49 -5.58 5.83
CA LYS A 90 0.69 -4.35 6.00
C LYS A 90 0.35 -3.66 4.68
N ILE A 91 -0.46 -4.32 3.84
CA ILE A 91 -0.74 -3.88 2.46
C ILE A 91 -1.22 -2.41 2.35
N HIS A 92 -1.80 -1.89 3.43
CA HIS A 92 -2.23 -0.50 3.54
C HIS A 92 -1.09 0.54 3.51
N GLN A 93 0.17 0.11 3.58
CA GLN A 93 1.33 1.02 3.48
C GLN A 93 1.73 1.33 2.04
N TYR A 94 1.13 0.64 1.07
CA TYR A 94 1.44 0.82 -0.35
C TYR A 94 0.39 1.71 -1.02
N ASP A 95 0.81 2.41 -2.04
CA ASP A 95 -0.04 3.35 -2.78
C ASP A 95 -0.82 2.66 -3.89
N ILE A 96 -0.22 1.61 -4.49
CA ILE A 96 -0.80 0.80 -5.57
C ILE A 96 -0.57 -0.68 -5.22
N VAL A 97 -1.52 -1.53 -5.59
CA VAL A 97 -1.39 -2.98 -5.45
C VAL A 97 -1.41 -3.64 -6.83
N PHE A 98 -0.36 -4.42 -7.11
CA PHE A 98 -0.31 -5.35 -8.24
C PHE A 98 -0.63 -6.74 -7.73
N PHE A 99 -1.78 -7.25 -8.11
CA PHE A 99 -2.15 -8.62 -7.83
C PHE A 99 -1.80 -9.50 -9.02
N VAL A 100 -0.76 -10.33 -8.86
CA VAL A 100 -0.24 -11.21 -9.91
C VAL A 100 -0.74 -12.63 -9.69
N PHE A 101 -1.33 -13.22 -10.70
CA PHE A 101 -1.83 -14.59 -10.68
C PHE A 101 -1.60 -15.29 -12.02
N SER A 102 -1.58 -16.65 -12.01
CA SER A 102 -1.36 -17.44 -13.23
C SER A 102 -2.40 -18.55 -13.43
N GLY A 103 -3.23 -18.81 -12.44
CA GLY A 103 -4.29 -19.82 -12.44
C GLY A 103 -5.63 -19.25 -12.02
N LYS A 104 -6.47 -20.11 -11.44
CA LYS A 104 -7.73 -19.72 -10.81
C LYS A 104 -7.44 -18.99 -9.49
N LEU A 105 -8.32 -18.05 -9.14
CA LEU A 105 -8.29 -17.43 -7.82
C LEU A 105 -8.63 -18.46 -6.73
N THR A 106 -7.88 -18.41 -5.65
CA THR A 106 -8.13 -19.20 -4.45
C THR A 106 -8.96 -18.43 -3.44
N LYS A 107 -9.36 -19.08 -2.34
CA LYS A 107 -10.01 -18.43 -1.22
C LYS A 107 -9.11 -17.33 -0.63
N ASP A 108 -7.82 -17.59 -0.42
CA ASP A 108 -6.87 -16.62 0.11
C ASP A 108 -6.78 -15.35 -0.77
N ASP A 109 -6.92 -15.49 -2.10
CA ASP A 109 -6.94 -14.34 -3.01
C ASP A 109 -8.19 -13.49 -2.78
N CYS A 110 -9.36 -14.13 -2.63
CA CYS A 110 -10.61 -13.44 -2.32
C CYS A 110 -10.56 -12.75 -0.94
N ASP A 111 -10.04 -13.43 0.09
CA ASP A 111 -9.86 -12.88 1.44
C ASP A 111 -8.86 -11.69 1.44
N LEU A 112 -7.90 -11.67 0.53
CA LEU A 112 -7.01 -10.52 0.32
C LEU A 112 -7.76 -9.35 -0.34
N PHE A 113 -8.60 -9.61 -1.33
CA PHE A 113 -9.43 -8.59 -1.98
C PHE A 113 -10.37 -7.92 -0.98
N GLU A 114 -11.02 -8.71 -0.09
CA GLU A 114 -11.84 -8.16 1.02
C GLU A 114 -11.03 -7.21 1.89
N SER A 115 -9.81 -7.61 2.27
CA SER A 115 -8.94 -6.76 3.08
C SER A 115 -8.58 -5.45 2.38
N ILE A 116 -8.32 -5.47 1.06
CA ILE A 116 -8.04 -4.27 0.26
C ILE A 116 -9.29 -3.39 0.16
N ALA A 117 -10.47 -3.98 -0.04
CA ALA A 117 -11.74 -3.27 -0.09
C ALA A 117 -12.03 -2.53 1.22
N ASP A 118 -11.82 -3.20 2.37
CA ASP A 118 -12.03 -2.61 3.69
C ASP A 118 -11.09 -1.43 3.96
N TYR A 119 -9.82 -1.51 3.55
CA TYR A 119 -8.92 -0.37 3.61
C TYR A 119 -9.39 0.79 2.72
N ASN A 120 -9.95 0.50 1.56
CA ASN A 120 -10.46 1.52 0.64
C ASN A 120 -11.70 2.23 1.18
N LYS A 121 -12.56 1.56 1.94
CA LYS A 121 -13.72 2.16 2.63
C LYS A 121 -13.33 3.25 3.63
N SER A 122 -12.11 3.19 4.18
CA SER A 122 -11.58 4.21 5.10
C SER A 122 -11.15 5.53 4.43
N GLY A 123 -11.53 5.76 3.18
CA GLY A 123 -11.29 7.00 2.43
C GLY A 123 -9.99 7.03 1.61
N HIS A 124 -9.24 5.94 1.56
CA HIS A 124 -7.97 5.85 0.85
C HIS A 124 -8.07 4.87 -0.32
N ARG A 125 -8.68 5.32 -1.42
CA ARG A 125 -8.82 4.50 -2.62
C ARG A 125 -7.44 4.19 -3.22
N ARG A 126 -7.02 2.93 -3.16
CA ARG A 126 -5.77 2.44 -3.77
C ARG A 126 -6.08 1.77 -5.09
N PRO A 127 -5.42 2.18 -6.18
CA PRO A 127 -5.50 1.46 -7.44
C PRO A 127 -5.06 0.00 -7.27
N LEU A 128 -5.89 -0.89 -7.82
CA LEU A 128 -5.61 -2.32 -7.90
C LEU A 128 -5.43 -2.69 -9.38
N LEU A 129 -4.25 -3.18 -9.74
CA LEU A 129 -4.00 -3.74 -11.05
C LEU A 129 -3.95 -5.27 -10.94
N LEU A 130 -4.87 -5.93 -11.60
CA LEU A 130 -4.96 -7.38 -11.69
C LEU A 130 -4.11 -7.84 -12.89
N ILE A 131 -3.09 -8.65 -12.65
CA ILE A 131 -2.14 -9.06 -13.69
C ILE A 131 -2.20 -10.57 -13.85
N ARG A 132 -2.87 -11.05 -14.90
CA ARG A 132 -2.92 -12.45 -15.31
C ARG A 132 -1.67 -12.77 -16.13
N ASN A 133 -0.70 -13.44 -15.51
CA ASN A 133 0.51 -13.87 -16.18
C ASN A 133 0.30 -15.19 -16.96
N HIS A 134 1.24 -15.56 -17.82
CA HIS A 134 1.19 -16.74 -18.69
C HIS A 134 -0.03 -16.72 -19.64
N CYS A 135 -0.34 -15.55 -20.19
CA CYS A 135 -1.51 -15.41 -21.09
C CYS A 135 -1.30 -16.09 -22.46
N SER A 136 -0.06 -16.40 -22.84
CA SER A 136 0.23 -17.16 -24.06
C SER A 136 -0.18 -18.64 -23.98
N ASP A 137 -0.47 -19.13 -22.76
CA ASP A 137 -1.00 -20.49 -22.55
C ASP A 137 -2.54 -20.54 -22.76
N LEU A 138 -3.20 -19.40 -22.95
CA LEU A 138 -4.64 -19.33 -23.22
C LEU A 138 -4.91 -19.56 -24.70
N ALA A 139 -5.82 -20.50 -25.00
CA ALA A 139 -6.07 -20.95 -26.37
C ALA A 139 -6.81 -19.91 -27.22
N SER A 140 -7.65 -19.06 -26.61
CA SER A 140 -8.51 -18.14 -27.34
C SER A 140 -8.77 -16.81 -26.61
N ASN A 141 -9.36 -15.86 -27.33
CA ASN A 141 -9.87 -14.64 -26.71
C ASN A 141 -11.12 -14.91 -25.85
N GLU A 142 -11.88 -15.96 -26.15
CA GLU A 142 -13.03 -16.39 -25.33
C GLU A 142 -12.59 -16.83 -23.95
N ASP A 143 -11.43 -17.50 -23.83
CA ASP A 143 -10.84 -17.84 -22.53
C ASP A 143 -10.50 -16.59 -21.71
N LYS A 144 -9.99 -15.55 -22.36
CA LYS A 144 -9.69 -14.27 -21.68
C LYS A 144 -10.95 -13.59 -21.16
N GLU A 145 -12.03 -13.61 -21.93
CA GLU A 145 -13.31 -13.02 -21.50
C GLU A 145 -14.00 -13.86 -20.41
N ALA A 146 -13.87 -15.18 -20.45
CA ALA A 146 -14.34 -16.05 -19.39
C ALA A 146 -13.59 -15.79 -18.07
N ILE A 147 -12.25 -15.66 -18.14
CA ILE A 147 -11.41 -15.30 -16.99
C ILE A 147 -11.77 -13.91 -16.47
N ARG A 148 -11.97 -12.95 -17.35
CA ARG A 148 -12.37 -11.59 -16.98
C ARG A 148 -13.66 -11.60 -16.18
N ARG A 149 -14.70 -12.28 -16.67
CA ARG A 149 -15.98 -12.42 -15.97
C ARG A 149 -15.82 -13.08 -14.61
N ASP A 150 -15.11 -14.22 -14.54
CA ASP A 150 -14.86 -14.94 -13.27
C ASP A 150 -14.15 -14.06 -12.24
N ILE A 151 -13.17 -13.29 -12.65
CA ILE A 151 -12.42 -12.38 -11.75
C ILE A 151 -13.35 -11.28 -11.20
N TYR A 152 -14.08 -10.60 -12.08
CA TYR A 152 -14.92 -9.48 -11.68
C TYR A 152 -16.10 -9.91 -10.79
N THR A 153 -16.59 -11.15 -10.93
CA THR A 153 -17.60 -11.68 -10.01
C THR A 153 -17.06 -12.01 -8.60
N LYS A 154 -15.73 -12.13 -8.47
CA LYS A 154 -15.05 -12.43 -7.20
C LYS A 154 -14.50 -11.20 -6.50
N LEU A 155 -14.52 -10.04 -7.14
CA LEU A 155 -14.14 -8.80 -6.49
C LEU A 155 -15.24 -8.35 -5.53
N PRO A 156 -14.87 -7.94 -4.29
CA PRO A 156 -15.82 -7.34 -3.36
C PRO A 156 -16.47 -6.08 -3.92
N GLU A 157 -17.68 -5.80 -3.47
CA GLU A 157 -18.38 -4.58 -3.85
C GLU A 157 -17.54 -3.32 -3.53
N GLY A 158 -17.47 -2.41 -4.49
CA GLY A 158 -16.68 -1.17 -4.37
C GLY A 158 -15.18 -1.32 -4.60
N LEU A 159 -14.66 -2.54 -4.76
CA LEU A 159 -13.27 -2.74 -5.17
C LEU A 159 -13.20 -2.78 -6.71
N VAL A 160 -12.57 -1.77 -7.28
CA VAL A 160 -12.35 -1.68 -8.73
C VAL A 160 -10.91 -2.05 -9.03
N GLY A 161 -10.70 -3.02 -9.90
CA GLY A 161 -9.39 -3.42 -10.41
C GLY A 161 -9.38 -3.49 -11.93
N GLU A 162 -8.29 -3.09 -12.54
CA GLU A 162 -8.09 -3.21 -13.99
C GLU A 162 -7.30 -4.48 -14.31
N LEU A 163 -7.82 -5.32 -15.23
CA LEU A 163 -7.24 -6.61 -15.56
C LEU A 163 -6.38 -6.56 -16.83
N TYR A 164 -5.11 -6.92 -16.65
CA TYR A 164 -4.11 -7.06 -17.71
C TYR A 164 -3.74 -8.51 -17.93
N PHE A 165 -3.72 -8.94 -19.18
CA PHE A 165 -3.18 -10.23 -19.60
C PHE A 165 -1.76 -10.04 -20.10
N VAL A 166 -0.81 -10.73 -19.47
CA VAL A 166 0.60 -10.60 -19.79
C VAL A 166 1.28 -11.96 -19.90
N ASP A 167 2.39 -12.01 -20.62
CA ASP A 167 3.33 -13.13 -20.59
C ASP A 167 4.77 -12.61 -20.51
N CYS A 168 5.39 -12.80 -19.36
CA CYS A 168 6.75 -12.32 -19.12
C CYS A 168 7.79 -13.03 -19.98
N ARG A 169 7.54 -14.28 -20.44
CA ARG A 169 8.46 -15.05 -21.29
C ARG A 169 8.62 -14.40 -22.66
N TYR A 170 7.52 -13.87 -23.18
CA TYR A 170 7.44 -13.31 -24.53
C TYR A 170 7.28 -11.78 -24.52
N GLN A 171 7.38 -11.13 -23.37
CA GLN A 171 7.17 -9.69 -23.18
C GLN A 171 5.78 -9.22 -23.67
N ASN A 172 4.81 -10.12 -23.78
CA ASN A 172 3.47 -9.82 -24.27
C ASN A 172 2.66 -9.07 -23.20
N GLY A 173 2.02 -7.97 -23.59
CA GLY A 173 1.18 -7.17 -22.69
C GLY A 173 1.92 -6.34 -21.64
N ILE A 174 3.24 -6.48 -21.51
CA ILE A 174 4.07 -5.77 -20.52
C ILE A 174 4.04 -4.26 -20.75
N ASP A 175 4.10 -3.82 -22.01
CA ASP A 175 4.09 -2.37 -22.33
C ASP A 175 2.78 -1.70 -21.91
N LYS A 176 1.64 -2.41 -21.95
CA LYS A 176 0.37 -1.87 -21.46
C LYS A 176 0.42 -1.58 -19.98
N VAL A 177 0.94 -2.53 -19.18
CA VAL A 177 1.12 -2.34 -17.73
C VAL A 177 2.14 -1.26 -17.45
N ARG A 178 3.26 -1.23 -18.19
CA ARG A 178 4.31 -0.22 -18.04
C ARG A 178 3.77 1.19 -18.33
N ASN A 179 3.06 1.38 -19.43
CA ASN A 179 2.47 2.67 -19.78
C ASN A 179 1.43 3.11 -18.76
N GLU A 180 0.64 2.18 -18.22
CA GLU A 180 -0.32 2.49 -17.17
C GLU A 180 0.36 3.00 -15.90
N ILE A 181 1.38 2.31 -15.39
CA ILE A 181 2.04 2.69 -14.13
C ILE A 181 2.91 3.95 -14.26
N LEU A 182 3.42 4.25 -15.45
CA LEU A 182 4.17 5.48 -15.72
C LEU A 182 3.27 6.67 -16.06
N ASN A 183 1.94 6.46 -16.07
CA ASN A 183 0.99 7.54 -16.28
C ASN A 183 1.14 8.62 -15.20
N GLU A 184 1.07 9.89 -15.60
CA GLU A 184 1.20 11.05 -14.72
C GLU A 184 0.24 11.01 -13.51
N LYS A 185 -0.93 10.35 -13.64
CA LYS A 185 -1.88 10.16 -12.53
C LYS A 185 -1.28 9.44 -11.32
N TYR A 186 -0.24 8.63 -11.50
CA TYR A 186 0.43 7.88 -10.43
C TYR A 186 1.68 8.57 -9.88
N LYS A 187 2.20 9.57 -10.56
CA LYS A 187 3.44 10.25 -10.18
C LYS A 187 3.39 10.85 -8.77
N ASP A 188 2.25 11.42 -8.44
CA ASP A 188 2.05 12.13 -7.18
C ASP A 188 1.02 11.48 -6.25
N ILE A 189 0.67 10.22 -6.49
CA ILE A 189 -0.34 9.50 -5.70
C ILE A 189 0.03 9.39 -4.21
N TRP A 190 1.31 9.46 -3.89
CA TRP A 190 1.83 9.45 -2.53
C TRP A 190 1.59 10.77 -1.77
N LYS A 191 1.43 11.92 -2.48
CA LYS A 191 1.26 13.24 -1.85
C LYS A 191 0.07 13.33 -0.90
N PRO A 192 -1.15 12.90 -1.27
CA PRO A 192 -2.30 12.91 -0.36
C PRO A 192 -2.07 12.10 0.92
N ARG A 193 -1.34 10.99 0.81
CA ARG A 193 -0.99 10.15 1.96
C ARG A 193 -0.08 10.88 2.95
N ILE A 194 0.96 11.56 2.46
CA ILE A 194 1.85 12.36 3.30
C ILE A 194 1.08 13.49 3.98
N ILE A 195 0.23 14.19 3.25
CA ILE A 195 -0.61 15.26 3.79
C ILE A 195 -1.52 14.74 4.90
N ASN A 196 -2.12 13.57 4.71
CA ASN A 196 -3.02 12.97 5.68
C ASN A 196 -2.28 12.54 6.97
N GLU A 197 -1.12 11.89 6.86
CA GLU A 197 -0.29 11.53 8.02
C GLU A 197 0.18 12.78 8.77
N PHE A 198 0.51 13.84 8.04
CA PHE A 198 0.85 15.13 8.61
C PHE A 198 -0.32 15.76 9.39
N ASN A 199 -1.53 15.74 8.84
CA ASN A 199 -2.72 16.26 9.51
C ASN A 199 -3.06 15.46 10.76
N LYS A 200 -2.89 14.12 10.73
CA LYS A 200 -3.04 13.27 11.93
C LYS A 200 -2.06 13.68 13.02
N ALA A 201 -0.76 13.83 12.68
CA ALA A 201 0.27 14.24 13.64
C ALA A 201 -0.01 15.62 14.23
N LYS A 202 -0.46 16.58 13.41
CA LYS A 202 -0.89 17.91 13.84
C LYS A 202 -2.03 17.85 14.86
N ASN A 203 -3.06 17.05 14.59
CA ASN A 203 -4.21 16.92 15.48
C ASN A 203 -3.84 16.28 16.82
N VAL A 204 -2.99 15.26 16.83
CA VAL A 204 -2.45 14.66 18.07
C VAL A 204 -1.69 15.69 18.87
N HIS A 205 -0.79 16.45 18.24
CA HIS A 205 -0.01 17.48 18.90
C HIS A 205 -0.90 18.58 19.49
N TYR A 206 -1.94 19.01 18.77
CA TYR A 206 -2.89 20.00 19.25
C TYR A 206 -3.68 19.50 20.46
N SER A 207 -4.12 18.24 20.44
CA SER A 207 -4.84 17.63 21.58
C SER A 207 -3.98 17.54 22.83
N ILE A 208 -2.70 17.17 22.71
CA ILE A 208 -1.75 17.10 23.83
C ILE A 208 -1.51 18.48 24.42
N ARG A 209 -1.34 19.53 23.60
CA ARG A 209 -1.18 20.92 24.08
C ARG A 209 -2.41 21.42 24.81
N THR A 210 -3.59 21.13 24.27
CA THR A 210 -4.86 21.55 24.88
C THR A 210 -5.08 20.86 26.22
N SER A 211 -4.75 19.57 26.33
CA SER A 211 -4.80 18.83 27.59
C SER A 211 -3.84 19.42 28.63
N LYS A 212 -2.56 19.61 28.26
CA LYS A 212 -1.56 20.21 29.18
C LYS A 212 -1.97 21.62 29.63
N ALA A 213 -2.52 22.45 28.74
CA ALA A 213 -2.99 23.77 29.11
C ALA A 213 -4.15 23.70 30.12
N LYS A 214 -5.13 22.81 29.90
CA LYS A 214 -6.23 22.57 30.85
C LYS A 214 -5.74 22.08 32.19
N ASP A 215 -4.79 21.17 32.22
CA ASP A 215 -4.20 20.66 33.48
C ASP A 215 -3.45 21.76 34.25
N THR A 216 -2.72 22.61 33.51
CA THR A 216 -2.03 23.76 34.09
C THR A 216 -3.03 24.75 34.69
N VAL A 217 -4.05 25.14 33.97
CA VAL A 217 -5.10 26.04 34.44
C VAL A 217 -5.82 25.47 35.67
N SER A 218 -6.17 24.18 35.62
CA SER A 218 -6.78 23.47 36.76
C SER A 218 -5.88 23.48 37.99
N THR A 219 -4.56 23.28 37.84
CA THR A 219 -3.59 23.31 38.92
C THR A 219 -3.49 24.71 39.55
N TYR A 220 -3.40 25.77 38.72
CA TYR A 220 -3.37 27.15 39.22
C TYR A 220 -4.68 27.55 39.90
N ALA A 221 -5.83 27.13 39.38
CA ALA A 221 -7.13 27.39 40.00
C ALA A 221 -7.24 26.72 41.38
N LYS A 222 -6.74 25.49 41.54
CA LYS A 222 -6.67 24.80 42.86
C LYS A 222 -5.75 25.51 43.85
N LEU A 223 -4.57 25.95 43.41
CA LEU A 223 -3.62 26.69 44.24
C LEU A 223 -4.17 28.06 44.66
N ALA A 224 -4.83 28.78 43.75
CA ALA A 224 -5.48 30.06 44.07
C ALA A 224 -6.64 29.90 45.05
N GLY A 225 -7.46 28.85 44.88
CA GLY A 225 -8.56 28.53 45.79
C GLY A 225 -8.06 28.13 47.19
N ALA A 226 -6.96 27.41 47.30
CA ALA A 226 -6.33 27.04 48.56
C ALA A 226 -5.76 28.25 49.33
N ASN A 227 -5.36 29.31 48.62
CA ASN A 227 -4.80 30.53 49.20
C ASN A 227 -5.85 31.65 49.38
N GLY A 228 -7.14 31.38 49.16
CA GLY A 228 -8.21 32.39 49.30
C GLY A 228 -8.19 33.50 48.25
N VAL A 229 -7.44 33.34 47.17
CA VAL A 229 -7.33 34.30 46.06
C VAL A 229 -8.31 33.92 44.96
N ASN A 230 -9.15 34.88 44.57
CA ASN A 230 -10.11 34.67 43.46
C ASN A 230 -9.35 34.53 42.12
N PRO A 231 -9.44 33.39 41.42
CA PRO A 231 -8.66 33.14 40.22
C PRO A 231 -9.02 34.04 39.01
N PHE A 232 -10.11 34.79 39.08
CA PHE A 232 -10.53 35.68 38.01
C PHE A 232 -9.88 37.07 38.01
N PHE A 233 -9.01 37.36 39.00
CA PHE A 233 -8.28 38.63 39.08
C PHE A 233 -6.81 38.58 38.66
N LEU A 234 -6.38 37.45 38.04
CA LEU A 234 -5.01 37.26 37.55
C LEU A 234 -4.91 37.20 36.03
N CYS A 235 -5.84 37.84 35.29
CA CYS A 235 -5.70 38.09 33.84
C CYS A 235 -5.41 39.54 33.56
#